data_2f189b8e5f8df2ddb604f954c6381d42
#
_entry.id   2f189b8e5f8df2ddb604f954c6381d42
#
_cell.length_a   1.000
_cell.length_b   1.000
_cell.length_c   1.000
_cell.angle_alpha   90.00
_cell.angle_beta   90.00
_cell.angle_gamma   90.00
#
_symmetry.space_group_name_H-M   'P 1'
#
loop_
_entity.id
_entity.type
_entity.pdbx_description
1 polymer ?
#
loop_
_entity_poly.entity_id
_entity_poly.type
_entity_poly.pdbx_seq_one_letter_code
_entity_poly.pdbx_strand_id
1 'polypeptide(L)'
;MTVKGKDPVALAGNWKYLSGFSLAGIEPLPPSPKTNPQYPTTLFNAMVHPITKIPIRGVIWYQGEANVGRAEYADLFMSLISDWRDKWKQPDMPFYFVQLANFLKKEEIQPDSE
;
A
#
# COMPACT_ATOMS: atom_id res chain seq x y z
N MET A 1 -13.08 19.29 -4.29
CA MET A 1 -12.70 19.08 -2.88
C MET A 1 -13.03 20.35 -2.11
N THR A 2 -13.77 20.29 -1.04
CA THR A 2 -14.20 21.47 -0.26
C THR A 2 -13.57 21.40 1.12
N VAL A 3 -12.85 22.42 1.51
CA VAL A 3 -12.31 22.58 2.86
C VAL A 3 -13.17 23.63 3.57
N LYS A 4 -13.62 23.32 4.78
CA LYS A 4 -14.50 24.22 5.55
C LYS A 4 -13.87 25.61 5.68
N GLY A 5 -14.57 26.63 5.18
CA GLY A 5 -14.13 28.04 5.23
C GLY A 5 -13.20 28.49 4.08
N LYS A 6 -13.06 27.70 3.02
CA LYS A 6 -12.37 28.11 1.80
C LYS A 6 -13.22 27.84 0.56
N ASP A 7 -13.04 28.63 -0.46
CA ASP A 7 -13.71 28.44 -1.73
C ASP A 7 -13.41 27.06 -2.32
N PRO A 8 -14.37 26.45 -3.01
CA PRO A 8 -14.18 25.14 -3.64
C PRO A 8 -13.08 25.22 -4.71
N VAL A 9 -12.10 24.35 -4.64
CA VAL A 9 -11.05 24.22 -5.65
C VAL A 9 -11.49 23.22 -6.71
N ALA A 10 -11.55 23.66 -7.96
CA ALA A 10 -11.79 22.76 -9.09
C ALA A 10 -10.54 21.89 -9.31
N LEU A 11 -10.71 20.58 -9.24
CA LEU A 11 -9.65 19.61 -9.50
C LEU A 11 -9.69 19.07 -10.94
N ALA A 12 -10.73 19.42 -11.70
CA ALA A 12 -10.80 19.10 -13.13
C ALA A 12 -10.10 20.18 -13.97
N GLY A 13 -9.40 19.76 -14.99
CA GLY A 13 -8.71 20.68 -15.92
C GLY A 13 -7.33 20.18 -16.33
N ASN A 14 -6.57 21.09 -16.96
CA ASN A 14 -5.21 20.80 -17.40
C ASN A 14 -4.24 20.87 -16.22
N TRP A 15 -3.68 19.74 -15.85
CA TRP A 15 -2.64 19.66 -14.85
C TRP A 15 -1.27 19.88 -15.47
N LYS A 16 -0.45 20.68 -14.82
CA LYS A 16 0.96 20.80 -15.18
C LYS A 16 1.77 19.79 -14.40
N TYR A 17 2.65 19.09 -15.07
CA TYR A 17 3.64 18.24 -14.44
C TYR A 17 5.03 18.71 -14.81
N LEU A 18 5.97 18.50 -13.92
CA LEU A 18 7.38 18.73 -14.16
C LEU A 18 8.09 17.39 -13.96
N SER A 19 8.78 16.92 -14.98
CA SER A 19 9.68 15.77 -14.80
C SER A 19 10.85 16.20 -13.93
N GLY A 20 11.11 15.47 -12.86
CA GLY A 20 12.16 15.83 -11.91
C GLY A 20 13.54 15.84 -12.56
N PHE A 21 13.88 14.79 -13.28
CA PHE A 21 15.13 14.65 -14.05
C PHE A 21 15.00 13.52 -15.07
N SER A 22 15.82 13.56 -16.11
CA SER A 22 15.91 12.50 -17.08
C SER A 22 16.83 11.38 -16.56
N LEU A 23 16.41 10.17 -16.69
CA LEU A 23 17.28 8.99 -16.43
C LEU A 23 18.26 8.72 -17.58
N ALA A 24 18.12 9.41 -18.70
CA ALA A 24 19.04 9.31 -19.81
C ALA A 24 20.41 9.85 -19.41
N GLY A 25 21.44 9.01 -19.48
CA GLY A 25 22.81 9.36 -19.10
C GLY A 25 23.18 9.07 -17.64
N ILE A 26 22.26 8.54 -16.84
CA ILE A 26 22.63 7.97 -15.54
C ILE A 26 23.18 6.57 -15.77
N GLU A 27 24.39 6.31 -15.28
CA GLU A 27 24.91 4.95 -15.28
C GLU A 27 23.93 4.01 -14.56
N PRO A 28 23.64 2.83 -15.13
CA PRO A 28 22.81 1.85 -14.44
C PRO A 28 23.39 1.61 -13.05
N LEU A 29 22.53 1.69 -12.05
CA LEU A 29 22.95 1.30 -10.70
C LEU A 29 23.60 -0.10 -10.77
N PRO A 30 24.72 -0.31 -10.09
CA PRO A 30 25.35 -1.61 -10.07
C PRO A 30 24.33 -2.66 -9.66
N PRO A 31 24.29 -3.83 -10.31
CA PRO A 31 23.33 -4.87 -10.00
C PRO A 31 23.43 -5.17 -8.51
N SER A 32 22.39 -4.81 -7.79
CA SER A 32 22.31 -5.16 -6.37
C SER A 32 22.32 -6.68 -6.27
N PRO A 33 23.14 -7.30 -5.42
CA PRO A 33 23.04 -8.74 -5.17
C PRO A 33 21.64 -9.14 -4.65
N LYS A 34 20.77 -8.19 -4.41
CA LYS A 34 19.42 -8.30 -3.89
C LYS A 34 18.39 -7.81 -4.91
N THR A 35 18.48 -8.28 -6.15
CA THR A 35 17.52 -7.95 -7.22
C THR A 35 16.13 -8.59 -7.03
N ASN A 36 16.00 -9.49 -6.06
CA ASN A 36 14.73 -10.12 -5.77
C ASN A 36 13.80 -9.15 -5.02
N PRO A 37 12.64 -8.75 -5.60
CA PRO A 37 11.69 -7.89 -4.92
C PRO A 37 11.08 -8.52 -3.65
N GLN A 38 11.19 -9.83 -3.50
CA GLN A 38 10.76 -10.56 -2.31
C GLN A 38 11.81 -10.52 -1.18
N TYR A 39 12.96 -9.90 -1.41
CA TYR A 39 13.93 -9.74 -0.34
C TYR A 39 13.36 -8.84 0.75
N PRO A 40 13.47 -9.24 2.03
CA PRO A 40 12.93 -8.46 3.15
C PRO A 40 13.34 -6.99 3.07
N THR A 41 12.40 -6.10 3.36
CA THR A 41 12.55 -4.65 3.38
C THR A 41 12.68 -3.94 2.03
N THR A 42 12.95 -4.64 0.93
CA THR A 42 13.16 -4.00 -0.38
C THR A 42 11.97 -3.16 -0.83
N LEU A 43 10.76 -3.72 -0.80
CA LEU A 43 9.54 -3.01 -1.19
C LEU A 43 9.25 -1.84 -0.25
N PHE A 44 9.41 -2.06 1.05
CA PHE A 44 9.22 -0.98 2.02
C PHE A 44 10.19 0.18 1.76
N ASN A 45 11.49 -0.10 1.66
CA ASN A 45 12.51 0.93 1.48
C ASN A 45 12.36 1.71 0.17
N ALA A 46 11.98 1.02 -0.91
CA ALA A 46 11.88 1.64 -2.22
C ALA A 46 10.54 2.35 -2.47
N MET A 47 9.45 1.84 -1.92
CA MET A 47 8.10 2.29 -2.29
C MET A 47 7.36 2.97 -1.14
N VAL A 48 7.49 2.48 0.09
CA VAL A 48 6.73 2.98 1.23
C VAL A 48 7.50 4.05 1.98
N HIS A 49 8.76 3.79 2.32
CA HIS A 49 9.58 4.71 3.11
C HIS A 49 9.67 6.14 2.51
N PRO A 50 9.83 6.34 1.20
CA PRO A 50 9.89 7.68 0.62
C PRO A 50 8.62 8.51 0.85
N ILE A 51 7.46 7.86 0.96
CA ILE A 51 6.16 8.53 1.13
C ILE A 51 5.73 8.69 2.59
N THR A 52 6.48 8.16 3.55
CA THR A 52 6.11 8.27 4.98
C THR A 52 6.07 9.72 5.50
N LYS A 53 6.69 10.65 4.79
CA LYS A 53 6.66 12.09 5.09
C LYS A 53 5.40 12.79 4.57
N ILE A 54 4.62 12.13 3.72
CA ILE A 54 3.36 12.66 3.20
C ILE A 54 2.27 12.37 4.23
N PRO A 55 1.55 13.39 4.73
CA PRO A 55 0.47 13.15 5.66
C PRO A 55 -0.69 12.43 4.99
N ILE A 56 -1.13 11.32 5.57
CA ILE A 56 -2.28 10.55 5.11
C ILE A 56 -3.36 10.48 6.20
N ARG A 57 -4.60 10.26 5.82
CA ARG A 57 -5.73 10.16 6.74
C ARG A 57 -6.05 8.73 7.14
N GLY A 58 -5.52 7.77 6.42
CA GLY A 58 -5.76 6.35 6.63
C GLY A 58 -5.32 5.54 5.44
N VAL A 59 -5.50 4.25 5.51
CA VAL A 59 -5.11 3.28 4.49
C VAL A 59 -6.33 2.50 4.04
N ILE A 60 -6.49 2.32 2.74
CA ILE A 60 -7.43 1.37 2.14
C ILE A 60 -6.58 0.21 1.62
N TRP A 61 -6.83 -0.98 2.15
CA TRP A 61 -6.05 -2.17 1.87
C TRP A 61 -6.85 -3.18 1.06
N TYR A 62 -6.37 -3.51 -0.12
CA TYR A 62 -6.92 -4.57 -0.96
C TYR A 62 -5.79 -5.46 -1.46
N GLN A 63 -5.51 -6.52 -0.73
CA GLN A 63 -4.43 -7.46 -1.01
C GLN A 63 -4.64 -8.74 -0.19
N GLY A 64 -4.03 -9.84 -0.59
CA GLY A 64 -4.01 -11.08 0.17
C GLY A 64 -4.23 -12.33 -0.68
N GLU A 65 -4.38 -12.20 -2.00
CA GLU A 65 -4.71 -13.29 -2.91
C GLU A 65 -3.70 -14.45 -2.81
N ALA A 66 -2.42 -14.13 -2.78
CA ALA A 66 -1.35 -15.12 -2.63
C ALA A 66 -1.21 -15.65 -1.19
N ASN A 67 -1.96 -15.09 -0.26
CA ASN A 67 -1.89 -15.44 1.17
C ASN A 67 -3.11 -16.24 1.64
N VAL A 68 -4.06 -16.51 0.74
CA VAL A 68 -5.26 -17.31 1.07
C VAL A 68 -4.85 -18.67 1.65
N GLY A 69 -5.40 -19.02 2.81
CA GLY A 69 -5.09 -20.25 3.52
C GLY A 69 -3.77 -20.25 4.32
N ARG A 70 -3.05 -19.13 4.36
CA ARG A 70 -1.83 -18.99 5.16
C ARG A 70 -2.15 -18.42 6.54
N ALA A 71 -1.93 -19.23 7.58
CA ALA A 71 -2.24 -18.84 8.96
C ALA A 71 -1.43 -17.63 9.42
N GLU A 72 -0.19 -17.49 8.95
CA GLU A 72 0.70 -16.41 9.33
C GLU A 72 0.28 -15.03 8.79
N TYR A 73 -0.67 -14.98 7.84
CA TYR A 73 -1.08 -13.71 7.23
C TYR A 73 -1.69 -12.73 8.23
N ALA A 74 -2.46 -13.21 9.19
CA ALA A 74 -3.06 -12.36 10.20
C ALA A 74 -2.00 -11.63 11.04
N ASP A 75 -0.98 -12.34 11.50
CA ASP A 75 0.10 -11.78 12.30
C ASP A 75 0.97 -10.80 11.48
N LEU A 76 1.24 -11.14 10.23
CA LEU A 76 1.97 -10.27 9.31
C LEU A 76 1.20 -8.98 9.03
N PHE A 77 -0.12 -9.07 8.85
CA PHE A 77 -0.95 -7.90 8.59
C PHE A 77 -1.06 -7.00 9.82
N MET A 78 -1.21 -7.57 11.00
CA MET A 78 -1.18 -6.79 12.25
C MET A 78 0.15 -6.09 12.47
N SER A 79 1.25 -6.77 12.17
CA SER A 79 2.60 -6.20 12.23
C SER A 79 2.78 -5.05 11.24
N LEU A 80 2.27 -5.19 10.01
CA LEU A 80 2.28 -4.14 8.99
C LEU A 80 1.51 -2.90 9.47
N ILE A 81 0.31 -3.08 10.02
CA ILE A 81 -0.51 -1.98 10.54
C ILE A 81 0.25 -1.22 11.64
N SER A 82 0.84 -1.96 12.57
CA SER A 82 1.60 -1.38 13.67
C SER A 82 2.81 -0.59 13.16
N ASP A 83 3.59 -1.17 12.25
CA ASP A 83 4.77 -0.53 11.66
C ASP A 83 4.40 0.75 10.91
N TRP A 84 3.36 0.72 10.09
CA TRP A 84 2.93 1.91 9.36
C TRP A 84 2.44 3.01 10.29
N ARG A 85 1.67 2.69 11.32
CA ARG A 85 1.24 3.65 12.34
C ARG A 85 2.45 4.32 13.01
N ASP A 86 3.49 3.56 13.32
CA ASP A 86 4.72 4.11 13.87
C ASP A 86 5.46 5.00 12.87
N LYS A 87 5.62 4.57 11.61
CA LYS A 87 6.31 5.35 10.57
C LYS A 87 5.63 6.68 10.26
N TRP A 88 4.30 6.71 10.25
CA TRP A 88 3.54 7.95 10.07
C TRP A 88 3.32 8.74 11.36
N LYS A 89 3.75 8.21 12.51
CA LYS A 89 3.54 8.82 13.84
C LYS A 89 2.05 9.08 14.13
N GLN A 90 1.20 8.15 13.70
CA GLN A 90 -0.25 8.20 13.85
C GLN A 90 -0.76 6.87 14.44
N PRO A 91 -0.75 6.71 15.77
CA PRO A 91 -1.10 5.45 16.44
C PRO A 91 -2.53 4.98 16.13
N ASP A 92 -3.42 5.91 15.88
CA ASP A 92 -4.85 5.64 15.60
C ASP A 92 -5.18 5.72 14.10
N MET A 93 -4.17 5.70 13.22
CA MET A 93 -4.41 5.74 11.77
C MET A 93 -5.32 4.58 11.34
N PRO A 94 -6.49 4.88 10.73
CA PRO A 94 -7.44 3.86 10.35
C PRO A 94 -6.94 3.03 9.15
N PHE A 95 -7.19 1.72 9.24
CA PHE A 95 -7.01 0.79 8.12
C PHE A 95 -8.37 0.22 7.73
N TYR A 96 -8.77 0.40 6.49
CA TYR A 96 -9.96 -0.18 5.90
C TYR A 96 -9.54 -1.25 4.91
N PHE A 97 -9.90 -2.48 5.14
CA PHE A 97 -9.57 -3.59 4.24
C PHE A 97 -10.81 -4.09 3.51
N VAL A 98 -10.61 -4.46 2.27
CA VAL A 98 -11.65 -4.97 1.40
C VAL A 98 -11.59 -6.49 1.40
N GLN A 99 -12.73 -7.13 1.60
CA GLN A 99 -12.84 -8.58 1.46
C GLN A 99 -12.50 -8.98 0.02
N LEU A 100 -11.61 -9.95 -0.13
CA LEU A 100 -11.28 -10.50 -1.44
C LEU A 100 -12.50 -11.14 -2.08
N ALA A 101 -12.66 -10.95 -3.39
CA ALA A 101 -13.68 -11.63 -4.15
C ALA A 101 -13.38 -13.13 -4.23
N ASN A 102 -14.44 -13.94 -4.32
CA ASN A 102 -14.29 -15.37 -4.55
C ASN A 102 -13.66 -15.61 -5.93
N PHE A 103 -12.56 -16.34 -5.96
CA PHE A 103 -11.79 -16.57 -7.18
C PHE A 103 -11.99 -17.97 -7.78
N LEU A 104 -12.30 -18.98 -6.96
CA LEU A 104 -12.50 -20.35 -7.40
C LEU A 104 -13.98 -20.68 -7.57
N LYS A 105 -14.27 -21.76 -8.33
CA LYS A 105 -15.62 -22.31 -8.43
C LYS A 105 -16.17 -22.52 -7.02
N LYS A 106 -17.40 -22.06 -6.82
CA LYS A 106 -18.14 -22.29 -5.59
C LYS A 106 -18.25 -23.82 -5.41
N GLU A 107 -17.62 -24.37 -4.40
CA GLU A 107 -17.92 -25.74 -3.99
C GLU A 107 -19.35 -25.77 -3.48
N GLU A 108 -20.13 -26.75 -3.92
CA GLU A 108 -21.56 -26.85 -3.60
C GLU A 108 -21.84 -27.14 -2.12
N ILE A 109 -20.81 -27.40 -1.35
CA ILE A 109 -20.91 -27.69 0.08
C ILE A 109 -20.00 -26.74 0.82
N GLN A 110 -20.55 -25.61 1.24
CA GLN A 110 -19.95 -24.86 2.32
C GLN A 110 -20.39 -25.56 3.62
N PRO A 111 -19.49 -26.14 4.43
CA PRO A 111 -19.88 -26.59 5.75
C PRO A 111 -20.38 -25.36 6.52
N ASP A 112 -21.58 -25.48 7.07
CA ASP A 112 -22.13 -24.45 7.93
C ASP A 112 -21.11 -24.15 9.02
N SER A 113 -20.69 -22.90 9.08
CA SER A 113 -19.86 -22.43 10.18
C SER A 113 -20.73 -22.36 11.42
N GLU A 114 -20.65 -23.38 12.28
CA GLU A 114 -21.10 -23.29 13.66
C GLU A 114 -20.25 -22.31 14.45
#